data_e0ff714473c42fb874ae154d293f0335
#
_entry.id   e0ff714473c42fb874ae154d293f0335
#
_cell.length_a   1.000
_cell.length_b   1.000
_cell.length_c   1.000
_cell.angle_alpha   90.00
_cell.angle_beta   90.00
_cell.angle_gamma   90.00
#
_symmetry.space_group_name_H-M   'P 1'
#
loop_
_entity.id
_entity.type
_entity.pdbx_description
1 polymer ?
#
loop_
_entity_poly.entity_id
_entity_poly.type
_entity_poly.pdbx_seq_one_letter_code
_entity_poly.pdbx_strand_id
1 'polypeptide(L)'
;MTRPLLAPALLTIDGVTRTFGALSALAGVSFALEAHERRAVIGPNGAGKTTLFNVITGQLPPSGGRIVFDGRPIAGLPPHTVARRGVSRSFQRTNLFPRLAVLENLRLAAAAGAAGSYNLFGRVERVTAPLARARETAAAVGLAERLDTVAGHLSYGEQRQLEVGVALATRPKLLLLDEPTAGMSPEETQRMTRMLEGLPREVTLLIIEHDMDVVASLADRVTVLHYGEVLTEGTFDEVKRDPRVYEVYLGSE
;
A
#
# COMPACT_ATOMS: atom_id res chain seq x y z
N MET A 1 -15.55 24.30 -23.21
CA MET A 1 -15.66 22.88 -22.82
C MET A 1 -15.27 22.78 -21.36
N THR A 2 -16.24 22.68 -20.48
CA THR A 2 -16.05 22.57 -19.02
C THR A 2 -15.50 21.19 -18.73
N ARG A 3 -14.26 21.12 -18.25
CA ARG A 3 -13.64 19.90 -17.72
C ARG A 3 -14.57 19.35 -16.63
N PRO A 4 -14.97 18.06 -16.65
CA PRO A 4 -15.80 17.52 -15.59
C PRO A 4 -15.05 17.73 -14.27
N LEU A 5 -15.76 18.15 -13.22
CA LEU A 5 -15.24 18.22 -11.86
C LEU A 5 -14.76 16.80 -11.50
N LEU A 6 -13.44 16.57 -11.62
CA LEU A 6 -12.80 15.37 -11.15
C LEU A 6 -13.12 15.25 -9.65
N ALA A 7 -13.53 14.07 -9.22
CA ALA A 7 -13.68 13.79 -7.79
C ALA A 7 -12.39 14.22 -7.07
N PRO A 8 -12.48 14.81 -5.87
CA PRO A 8 -11.29 15.24 -5.14
C PRO A 8 -10.39 14.03 -4.92
N ALA A 9 -9.10 14.17 -5.26
CA ALA A 9 -8.12 13.12 -5.09
C ALA A 9 -8.08 12.63 -3.63
N LEU A 10 -8.01 11.32 -3.42
CA LEU A 10 -7.89 10.73 -2.09
C LEU A 10 -6.53 11.06 -1.46
N LEU A 11 -5.46 11.00 -2.27
CA LEU A 11 -4.11 11.40 -1.85
C LEU A 11 -3.56 12.42 -2.87
N THR A 12 -3.07 13.54 -2.37
CA THR A 12 -2.33 14.53 -3.16
C THR A 12 -0.94 14.70 -2.57
N ILE A 13 0.07 14.53 -3.40
CA ILE A 13 1.48 14.78 -3.11
C ILE A 13 1.89 15.98 -3.96
N ASP A 14 2.44 17.02 -3.33
CA ASP A 14 2.72 18.30 -3.98
C ASP A 14 4.10 18.80 -3.57
N GLY A 15 5.06 18.73 -4.49
CA GLY A 15 6.43 19.19 -4.33
C GLY A 15 7.18 18.51 -3.19
N VAL A 16 6.90 17.25 -2.87
CA VAL A 16 7.47 16.56 -1.70
C VAL A 16 8.95 16.29 -1.91
N THR A 17 9.75 16.79 -0.96
CA THR A 17 11.20 16.57 -0.91
C THR A 17 11.59 15.79 0.34
N ARG A 18 12.67 15.00 0.24
CA ARG A 18 13.34 14.37 1.38
C ARG A 18 14.84 14.28 1.15
N THR A 19 15.61 14.94 2.00
CA THR A 19 17.08 14.94 1.96
C THR A 19 17.66 14.20 3.16
N PHE A 20 18.81 13.56 2.99
CA PHE A 20 19.65 12.92 4.00
C PHE A 20 21.06 13.47 3.85
N GLY A 21 21.39 14.52 4.60
CA GLY A 21 22.61 15.26 4.38
C GLY A 21 22.64 15.84 2.95
N ALA A 22 23.66 15.49 2.17
CA ALA A 22 23.79 15.94 0.78
C ALA A 22 22.94 15.11 -0.23
N LEU A 23 22.42 13.95 0.18
CA LEU A 23 21.64 13.08 -0.71
C LEU A 23 20.17 13.53 -0.74
N SER A 24 19.66 13.87 -1.92
CA SER A 24 18.23 14.10 -2.15
C SER A 24 17.57 12.80 -2.58
N ALA A 25 16.79 12.18 -1.68
CA ALA A 25 16.08 10.95 -1.97
C ALA A 25 14.71 11.19 -2.61
N LEU A 26 14.10 12.37 -2.36
CA LEU A 26 12.93 12.89 -3.07
C LEU A 26 13.21 14.34 -3.42
N ALA A 27 12.99 14.72 -4.68
CA ALA A 27 13.41 16.00 -5.26
C ALA A 27 12.21 16.77 -5.87
N GLY A 28 11.06 16.78 -5.17
CA GLY A 28 9.89 17.52 -5.62
C GLY A 28 8.79 16.63 -6.22
N VAL A 29 8.62 15.43 -5.67
CA VAL A 29 7.59 14.48 -6.13
C VAL A 29 6.21 15.10 -6.05
N SER A 30 5.47 15.06 -7.16
CA SER A 30 4.09 15.55 -7.25
C SER A 30 3.23 14.61 -8.08
N PHE A 31 2.16 14.10 -7.51
CA PHE A 31 1.08 13.38 -8.20
C PHE A 31 -0.18 13.35 -7.34
N ALA A 32 -1.30 12.99 -7.96
CA ALA A 32 -2.58 12.81 -7.27
C ALA A 32 -3.11 11.40 -7.53
N LEU A 33 -3.62 10.75 -6.48
CA LEU A 33 -4.23 9.41 -6.51
C LEU A 33 -5.72 9.56 -6.23
N GLU A 34 -6.55 9.08 -7.12
CA GLU A 34 -8.00 9.13 -6.99
C GLU A 34 -8.51 8.03 -6.03
N ALA A 35 -9.71 8.21 -5.49
CA ALA A 35 -10.35 7.15 -4.73
C ALA A 35 -10.63 5.94 -5.64
N HIS A 36 -10.42 4.72 -5.11
CA HIS A 36 -10.62 3.45 -5.82
C HIS A 36 -9.62 3.15 -6.94
N GLU A 37 -8.64 4.04 -7.16
CA GLU A 37 -7.56 3.83 -8.13
C GLU A 37 -6.56 2.79 -7.59
N ARG A 38 -6.04 1.97 -8.50
CA ARG A 38 -4.89 1.10 -8.26
C ARG A 38 -3.69 1.67 -9.01
N ARG A 39 -2.74 2.23 -8.28
CA ARG A 39 -1.56 2.84 -8.87
C ARG A 39 -0.29 2.07 -8.52
N ALA A 40 0.52 1.79 -9.53
CA ALA A 40 1.87 1.29 -9.32
C ALA A 40 2.88 2.44 -9.33
N VAL A 41 3.86 2.37 -8.44
CA VAL A 41 5.06 3.21 -8.45
C VAL A 41 6.24 2.32 -8.81
N ILE A 42 6.82 2.57 -9.98
CA ILE A 42 7.96 1.82 -10.50
C ILE A 42 9.19 2.72 -10.63
N GLY A 43 10.34 2.13 -10.89
CA GLY A 43 11.61 2.84 -11.08
C GLY A 43 12.79 2.00 -10.61
N PRO A 44 14.02 2.34 -10.98
CA PRO A 44 15.22 1.60 -10.60
C PRO A 44 15.47 1.63 -9.09
N ASN A 45 16.45 0.85 -8.64
CA ASN A 45 16.91 0.90 -7.26
C ASN A 45 17.47 2.29 -6.95
N GLY A 46 17.14 2.83 -5.76
CA GLY A 46 17.53 4.19 -5.40
C GLY A 46 16.66 5.31 -5.98
N ALA A 47 15.63 5.02 -6.78
CA ALA A 47 14.74 6.04 -7.34
C ALA A 47 13.89 6.81 -6.30
N GLY A 48 13.86 6.37 -5.03
CA GLY A 48 13.12 7.04 -3.96
C GLY A 48 11.79 6.39 -3.57
N LYS A 49 11.41 5.25 -4.18
CA LYS A 49 10.12 4.58 -3.97
C LYS A 49 9.81 4.28 -2.49
N THR A 50 10.69 3.57 -1.81
CA THR A 50 10.52 3.25 -0.37
C THR A 50 10.55 4.50 0.50
N THR A 51 11.37 5.52 0.13
CA THR A 51 11.39 6.82 0.83
C THR A 51 10.05 7.52 0.69
N LEU A 52 9.43 7.51 -0.50
CA LEU A 52 8.11 8.05 -0.73
C LEU A 52 7.06 7.37 0.17
N PHE A 53 7.04 6.05 0.25
CA PHE A 53 6.15 5.31 1.13
C PHE A 53 6.37 5.65 2.61
N ASN A 54 7.63 5.76 3.04
CA ASN A 54 7.97 6.14 4.41
C ASN A 54 7.47 7.56 4.75
N VAL A 55 7.52 8.48 3.79
CA VAL A 55 7.05 9.85 3.98
C VAL A 55 5.52 9.91 3.99
N ILE A 56 4.83 9.19 3.10
CA ILE A 56 3.35 9.10 3.10
C ILE A 56 2.83 8.50 4.41
N THR A 57 3.49 7.47 4.93
CA THR A 57 3.07 6.77 6.15
C THR A 57 3.52 7.43 7.45
N GLY A 58 4.25 8.54 7.37
CA GLY A 58 4.75 9.27 8.55
C GLY A 58 5.93 8.61 9.26
N GLN A 59 6.54 7.55 8.69
CA GLN A 59 7.76 6.94 9.21
C GLN A 59 8.98 7.87 9.06
N LEU A 60 8.95 8.72 8.02
CA LEU A 60 9.92 9.79 7.80
C LEU A 60 9.17 11.10 7.59
N PRO A 61 9.56 12.20 8.24
CA PRO A 61 9.03 13.51 7.90
C PRO A 61 9.56 13.95 6.52
N PRO A 62 8.78 14.63 5.68
CA PRO A 62 9.31 15.29 4.49
C PRO A 62 10.26 16.42 4.88
N SER A 63 11.19 16.78 4.00
CA SER A 63 12.02 17.99 4.13
C SER A 63 11.27 19.23 3.62
N GLY A 64 10.34 19.06 2.71
CA GLY A 64 9.48 20.11 2.15
C GLY A 64 8.32 19.51 1.37
N GLY A 65 7.46 20.39 0.85
CA GLY A 65 6.26 20.00 0.12
C GLY A 65 5.07 19.70 1.01
N ARG A 66 3.99 19.20 0.39
CA ARG A 66 2.71 18.97 1.05
C ARG A 66 2.16 17.59 0.69
N ILE A 67 1.55 16.93 1.68
CA ILE A 67 0.80 15.68 1.48
C ILE A 67 -0.58 15.87 2.10
N VAL A 68 -1.61 15.70 1.29
CA VAL A 68 -3.02 15.79 1.70
C VAL A 68 -3.67 14.43 1.46
N PHE A 69 -4.30 13.88 2.48
CA PHE A 69 -5.06 12.63 2.41
C PHE A 69 -6.49 12.88 2.89
N ASP A 70 -7.46 12.49 2.07
CA ASP A 70 -8.91 12.68 2.34
C ASP A 70 -9.21 14.12 2.78
N GLY A 71 -8.67 15.11 2.02
CA GLY A 71 -8.82 16.54 2.26
C GLY A 71 -8.06 17.09 3.47
N ARG A 72 -7.24 16.28 4.17
CA ARG A 72 -6.52 16.69 5.39
C ARG A 72 -5.00 16.56 5.24
N PRO A 73 -4.21 17.54 5.69
CA PRO A 73 -2.75 17.43 5.64
C PRO A 73 -2.27 16.30 6.56
N ILE A 74 -1.35 15.45 6.04
CA ILE A 74 -0.74 14.34 6.79
C ILE A 74 0.78 14.44 6.87
N ALA A 75 1.42 15.37 6.17
CA ALA A 75 2.86 15.54 6.18
C ALA A 75 3.40 15.74 7.61
N GLY A 76 4.41 14.96 8.00
CA GLY A 76 5.06 15.05 9.31
C GLY A 76 4.23 14.52 10.48
N LEU A 77 3.04 13.97 10.25
CA LEU A 77 2.29 13.30 11.32
C LEU A 77 2.91 11.94 11.67
N PRO A 78 2.85 11.53 12.94
CA PRO A 78 3.36 10.22 13.34
C PRO A 78 2.54 9.07 12.74
N PRO A 79 3.16 7.88 12.50
CA PRO A 79 2.54 6.75 11.78
C PRO A 79 1.18 6.32 12.32
N HIS A 80 1.02 6.28 13.65
CA HIS A 80 -0.25 5.90 14.26
C HIS A 80 -1.39 6.89 13.97
N THR A 81 -1.08 8.16 13.76
CA THR A 81 -2.06 9.18 13.38
C THR A 81 -2.44 9.05 11.92
N VAL A 82 -1.48 8.79 11.04
CA VAL A 82 -1.70 8.52 9.61
C VAL A 82 -2.55 7.25 9.45
N ALA A 83 -2.23 6.19 10.19
CA ALA A 83 -3.00 4.95 10.18
C ALA A 83 -4.47 5.15 10.63
N ARG A 84 -4.71 5.92 11.69
CA ARG A 84 -6.08 6.27 12.14
C ARG A 84 -6.88 7.08 11.12
N ARG A 85 -6.23 7.74 10.17
CA ARG A 85 -6.90 8.44 9.06
C ARG A 85 -7.29 7.51 7.91
N GLY A 86 -6.90 6.24 7.97
CA GLY A 86 -7.26 5.22 6.99
C GLY A 86 -6.16 4.91 5.97
N VAL A 87 -4.90 5.21 6.29
CA VAL A 87 -3.74 4.78 5.50
C VAL A 87 -3.12 3.55 6.17
N SER A 88 -3.09 2.40 5.50
CA SER A 88 -2.37 1.21 5.98
C SER A 88 -1.26 0.83 5.02
N ARG A 89 -0.22 0.18 5.53
CA ARG A 89 0.90 -0.33 4.75
C ARG A 89 1.21 -1.77 5.14
N SER A 90 1.44 -2.65 4.14
CA SER A 90 2.16 -3.89 4.36
C SER A 90 3.65 -3.58 4.50
N PHE A 91 4.34 -4.20 5.44
CA PHE A 91 5.76 -3.93 5.69
C PHE A 91 6.64 -4.99 5.03
N GLN A 92 7.86 -4.61 4.60
CA GLN A 92 8.90 -5.53 4.12
C GLN A 92 9.39 -6.50 5.20
N ARG A 93 9.26 -6.15 6.49
CA ARG A 93 9.55 -7.04 7.61
C ARG A 93 8.25 -7.55 8.20
N THR A 94 8.19 -8.86 8.42
CA THR A 94 7.04 -9.57 8.97
C THR A 94 6.56 -8.93 10.28
N ASN A 95 5.44 -8.20 10.23
CA ASN A 95 4.76 -7.63 11.40
C ASN A 95 3.65 -8.54 11.90
N LEU A 96 3.80 -9.84 11.70
CA LEU A 96 2.89 -10.84 12.21
C LEU A 96 3.25 -11.22 13.64
N PHE A 97 2.27 -11.66 14.38
CA PHE A 97 2.48 -12.38 15.63
C PHE A 97 2.68 -13.86 15.29
N PRO A 98 3.93 -14.36 15.16
CA PRO A 98 4.20 -15.67 14.55
C PRO A 98 3.70 -16.84 15.40
N ARG A 99 3.46 -16.61 16.71
CA ARG A 99 2.93 -17.61 17.64
C ARG A 99 1.41 -17.61 17.74
N LEU A 100 0.73 -16.67 17.11
CA LEU A 100 -0.73 -16.60 17.08
C LEU A 100 -1.27 -17.22 15.81
N ALA A 101 -2.50 -17.72 15.88
CA ALA A 101 -3.22 -18.20 14.71
C ALA A 101 -3.51 -17.05 13.70
N VAL A 102 -3.75 -17.42 12.43
CA VAL A 102 -4.17 -16.49 11.38
C VAL A 102 -5.34 -15.63 11.85
N LEU A 103 -6.39 -16.28 12.38
CA LEU A 103 -7.59 -15.61 12.88
C LEU A 103 -7.26 -14.54 13.93
N GLU A 104 -6.38 -14.85 14.88
CA GLU A 104 -6.02 -13.91 15.95
C GLU A 104 -5.19 -12.74 15.44
N ASN A 105 -4.27 -12.95 14.49
CA ASN A 105 -3.54 -11.86 13.83
C ASN A 105 -4.53 -10.87 13.18
N LEU A 106 -5.48 -11.38 12.40
CA LEU A 106 -6.48 -10.58 11.70
C LEU A 106 -7.45 -9.91 12.69
N ARG A 107 -7.87 -10.61 13.75
CA ARG A 107 -8.77 -10.08 14.79
C ARG A 107 -8.14 -8.90 15.53
N LEU A 108 -6.86 -9.00 15.90
CA LEU A 108 -6.13 -7.91 16.55
C LEU A 108 -6.04 -6.68 15.66
N ALA A 109 -5.76 -6.86 14.36
CA ALA A 109 -5.71 -5.78 13.39
C ALA A 109 -7.10 -5.13 13.20
N ALA A 110 -8.16 -5.94 13.09
CA ALA A 110 -9.53 -5.45 12.98
C ALA A 110 -9.97 -4.65 14.23
N ALA A 111 -9.57 -5.12 15.43
CA ALA A 111 -9.85 -4.41 16.68
C ALA A 111 -9.09 -3.07 16.76
N ALA A 112 -7.83 -3.01 16.30
CA ALA A 112 -7.05 -1.79 16.25
C ALA A 112 -7.67 -0.75 15.31
N GLY A 113 -8.18 -1.18 14.15
CA GLY A 113 -8.89 -0.32 13.19
C GLY A 113 -10.21 0.24 13.75
N ALA A 114 -10.88 -0.50 14.63
CA ALA A 114 -12.13 -0.09 15.27
C ALA A 114 -11.94 0.82 16.50
N ALA A 115 -10.72 0.98 17.02
CA ALA A 115 -10.43 1.69 18.29
C ALA A 115 -10.73 3.20 18.30
N GLY A 116 -11.18 3.77 17.18
CA GLY A 116 -11.68 5.16 17.10
C GLY A 116 -13.13 5.36 17.58
N SER A 117 -13.88 4.30 17.83
CA SER A 117 -15.29 4.33 18.24
C SER A 117 -15.43 3.86 19.70
N TYR A 118 -15.20 4.78 20.64
CA TYR A 118 -15.47 4.54 22.06
C TYR A 118 -17.00 4.49 22.32
N ASN A 119 -17.62 3.36 22.08
CA ASN A 119 -18.98 3.12 22.53
C ASN A 119 -18.95 2.29 23.82
N LEU A 120 -19.20 2.94 24.97
CA LEU A 120 -19.13 2.33 26.31
C LEU A 120 -20.18 1.21 26.52
N PHE A 121 -21.23 1.16 25.68
CA PHE A 121 -22.35 0.21 25.80
C PHE A 121 -22.24 -1.04 24.92
N GLY A 122 -21.24 -1.15 24.04
CA GLY A 122 -21.11 -2.21 23.04
C GLY A 122 -20.14 -3.35 23.41
N ARG A 123 -20.22 -3.96 24.61
CA ARG A 123 -19.27 -5.04 25.00
C ARG A 123 -19.30 -6.26 24.06
N VAL A 124 -20.47 -6.67 23.60
CA VAL A 124 -20.63 -7.85 22.71
C VAL A 124 -20.18 -7.51 21.29
N GLU A 125 -20.54 -6.34 20.77
CA GLU A 125 -20.11 -5.87 19.43
C GLU A 125 -18.60 -5.67 19.33
N ARG A 126 -17.92 -5.32 20.43
CA ARG A 126 -16.45 -5.19 20.49
C ARG A 126 -15.71 -6.51 20.28
N VAL A 127 -16.34 -7.63 20.53
CA VAL A 127 -15.73 -8.96 20.32
C VAL A 127 -16.20 -9.57 19.00
N THR A 128 -17.47 -9.43 18.66
CA THR A 128 -18.06 -10.09 17.48
C THR A 128 -17.70 -9.40 16.16
N ALA A 129 -17.69 -8.06 16.12
CA ALA A 129 -17.39 -7.33 14.90
C ALA A 129 -15.94 -7.51 14.41
N PRO A 130 -14.89 -7.43 15.27
CA PRO A 130 -13.52 -7.75 14.85
C PRO A 130 -13.36 -9.21 14.39
N LEU A 131 -14.07 -10.15 15.02
CA LEU A 131 -14.01 -11.57 14.62
C LEU A 131 -14.65 -11.81 13.26
N ALA A 132 -15.83 -11.21 13.01
CA ALA A 132 -16.48 -11.28 11.70
C ALA A 132 -15.58 -10.68 10.61
N ARG A 133 -15.01 -9.51 10.89
CA ARG A 133 -14.06 -8.84 9.97
C ARG A 133 -12.81 -9.68 9.70
N ALA A 134 -12.27 -10.34 10.73
CA ALA A 134 -11.12 -11.22 10.58
C ALA A 134 -11.41 -12.38 9.62
N ARG A 135 -12.57 -13.01 9.73
CA ARG A 135 -13.01 -14.11 8.84
C ARG A 135 -13.24 -13.64 7.41
N GLU A 136 -13.91 -12.49 7.23
CA GLU A 136 -14.10 -11.85 5.93
C GLU A 136 -12.75 -11.53 5.27
N THR A 137 -11.82 -10.94 6.04
CA THR A 137 -10.48 -10.63 5.54
C THR A 137 -9.69 -11.88 5.19
N ALA A 138 -9.75 -12.94 6.03
CA ALA A 138 -9.10 -14.21 5.71
C ALA A 138 -9.58 -14.79 4.38
N ALA A 139 -10.89 -14.71 4.10
CA ALA A 139 -11.44 -15.14 2.81
C ALA A 139 -10.91 -14.27 1.66
N ALA A 140 -10.88 -12.94 1.84
CA ALA A 140 -10.40 -12.01 0.83
C ALA A 140 -8.91 -12.22 0.47
N VAL A 141 -8.09 -12.66 1.44
CA VAL A 141 -6.66 -12.93 1.20
C VAL A 141 -6.34 -14.42 0.98
N GLY A 142 -7.36 -15.27 0.76
CA GLY A 142 -7.17 -16.68 0.42
C GLY A 142 -6.74 -17.58 1.59
N LEU A 143 -6.98 -17.17 2.84
CA LEU A 143 -6.59 -17.89 4.06
C LEU A 143 -7.79 -18.43 4.86
N ALA A 144 -8.97 -18.55 4.25
CA ALA A 144 -10.17 -19.02 4.94
C ALA A 144 -10.01 -20.42 5.58
N GLU A 145 -9.28 -21.32 4.91
CA GLU A 145 -9.03 -22.69 5.37
C GLU A 145 -7.85 -22.77 6.36
N ARG A 146 -7.20 -21.64 6.67
CA ARG A 146 -6.00 -21.55 7.52
C ARG A 146 -6.25 -20.82 8.84
N LEU A 147 -7.49 -20.52 9.19
CA LEU A 147 -7.84 -19.67 10.34
C LEU A 147 -7.18 -20.10 11.65
N ASP A 148 -7.11 -21.41 11.91
CA ASP A 148 -6.54 -21.97 13.13
C ASP A 148 -5.04 -22.28 13.02
N THR A 149 -4.45 -22.09 11.83
CA THR A 149 -3.02 -22.32 11.61
C THR A 149 -2.21 -21.22 12.28
N VAL A 150 -1.18 -21.62 13.05
CA VAL A 150 -0.20 -20.68 13.63
C VAL A 150 0.55 -19.96 12.51
N ALA A 151 0.61 -18.63 12.55
CA ALA A 151 1.18 -17.83 11.46
C ALA A 151 2.62 -18.20 11.10
N GLY A 152 3.43 -18.60 12.09
CA GLY A 152 4.80 -19.06 11.86
C GLY A 152 4.92 -20.41 11.12
N HIS A 153 3.82 -21.16 10.97
CA HIS A 153 3.79 -22.43 10.24
C HIS A 153 3.25 -22.29 8.80
N LEU A 154 2.85 -21.10 8.42
CA LEU A 154 2.44 -20.78 7.05
C LEU A 154 3.66 -20.82 6.12
N SER A 155 3.43 -21.14 4.84
CA SER A 155 4.45 -20.92 3.79
C SER A 155 4.77 -19.42 3.66
N TYR A 156 5.88 -19.10 3.00
CA TYR A 156 6.26 -17.70 2.78
C TYR A 156 5.18 -16.90 2.06
N GLY A 157 4.60 -17.47 0.98
CA GLY A 157 3.50 -16.84 0.25
C GLY A 157 2.25 -16.62 1.11
N GLU A 158 1.87 -17.62 1.95
CA GLU A 158 0.75 -17.49 2.88
C GLU A 158 1.01 -16.43 3.97
N GLN A 159 2.26 -16.32 4.47
CA GLN A 159 2.63 -15.27 5.41
C GLN A 159 2.49 -13.87 4.78
N ARG A 160 2.91 -13.71 3.52
CA ARG A 160 2.72 -12.45 2.77
C ARG A 160 1.24 -12.14 2.53
N GLN A 161 0.41 -13.14 2.23
CA GLN A 161 -1.05 -12.96 2.14
C GLN A 161 -1.63 -12.50 3.49
N LEU A 162 -1.16 -13.07 4.60
CA LEU A 162 -1.57 -12.67 5.94
C LEU A 162 -1.14 -11.23 6.27
N GLU A 163 0.05 -10.79 5.85
CA GLU A 163 0.50 -9.40 6.01
C GLU A 163 -0.42 -8.40 5.29
N VAL A 164 -0.80 -8.71 4.06
CA VAL A 164 -1.80 -7.92 3.32
C VAL A 164 -3.13 -7.95 4.07
N GLY A 165 -3.54 -9.11 4.56
CA GLY A 165 -4.76 -9.29 5.36
C GLY A 165 -4.76 -8.44 6.64
N VAL A 166 -3.66 -8.40 7.38
CA VAL A 166 -3.51 -7.57 8.59
C VAL A 166 -3.71 -6.09 8.27
N ALA A 167 -3.11 -5.61 7.18
CA ALA A 167 -3.30 -4.23 6.72
C ALA A 167 -4.77 -3.98 6.28
N LEU A 168 -5.37 -4.92 5.54
CA LEU A 168 -6.75 -4.83 5.05
C LEU A 168 -7.79 -4.90 6.18
N ALA A 169 -7.54 -5.68 7.24
CA ALA A 169 -8.44 -5.83 8.39
C ALA A 169 -8.71 -4.51 9.11
N THR A 170 -7.79 -3.54 9.03
CA THR A 170 -7.96 -2.19 9.60
C THR A 170 -8.99 -1.32 8.87
N ARG A 171 -9.57 -1.79 7.74
CA ARG A 171 -10.47 -1.05 6.83
C ARG A 171 -9.83 0.25 6.30
N PRO A 172 -8.68 0.16 5.64
CA PRO A 172 -8.04 1.35 5.12
C PRO A 172 -8.82 1.92 3.93
N LYS A 173 -8.76 3.26 3.75
CA LYS A 173 -9.14 3.94 2.51
C LYS A 173 -8.02 3.82 1.46
N LEU A 174 -6.76 3.79 1.94
CA LEU A 174 -5.56 3.65 1.12
C LEU A 174 -4.68 2.54 1.70
N LEU A 175 -4.40 1.53 0.89
CA LEU A 175 -3.48 0.44 1.20
C LEU A 175 -2.20 0.61 0.38
N LEU A 176 -1.06 0.71 1.07
CA LEU A 176 0.27 0.74 0.46
C LEU A 176 0.89 -0.67 0.52
N LEU A 177 1.30 -1.18 -0.62
CA LEU A 177 1.97 -2.48 -0.75
C LEU A 177 3.39 -2.27 -1.27
N ASP A 178 4.38 -2.69 -0.49
CA ASP A 178 5.79 -2.52 -0.82
C ASP A 178 6.38 -3.86 -1.25
N GLU A 179 6.51 -4.06 -2.57
CA GLU A 179 7.00 -5.27 -3.22
C GLU A 179 6.31 -6.54 -2.68
N PRO A 180 4.97 -6.64 -2.78
CA PRO A 180 4.22 -7.75 -2.18
C PRO A 180 4.58 -9.12 -2.76
N THR A 181 5.17 -9.18 -3.97
CA THR A 181 5.57 -10.44 -4.63
C THR A 181 7.06 -10.76 -4.51
N ALA A 182 7.85 -9.90 -3.86
CA ALA A 182 9.29 -10.09 -3.75
C ALA A 182 9.68 -11.41 -3.07
N GLY A 183 10.59 -12.17 -3.69
CA GLY A 183 11.09 -13.43 -3.16
C GLY A 183 10.16 -14.62 -3.31
N MET A 184 9.05 -14.49 -4.04
CA MET A 184 8.10 -15.56 -4.33
C MET A 184 8.51 -16.39 -5.54
N SER A 185 8.11 -17.66 -5.58
CA SER A 185 8.13 -18.46 -6.79
C SER A 185 7.12 -17.91 -7.83
N PRO A 186 7.25 -18.25 -9.12
CA PRO A 186 6.29 -17.82 -10.14
C PRO A 186 4.84 -18.18 -9.81
N GLU A 187 4.59 -19.37 -9.23
CA GLU A 187 3.25 -19.82 -8.84
C GLU A 187 2.70 -19.02 -7.65
N GLU A 188 3.58 -18.68 -6.69
CA GLU A 188 3.19 -17.82 -5.55
C GLU A 188 2.91 -16.39 -6.00
N THR A 189 3.73 -15.84 -6.91
CA THR A 189 3.50 -14.53 -7.53
C THR A 189 2.14 -14.48 -8.21
N GLN A 190 1.81 -15.48 -9.04
CA GLN A 190 0.50 -15.54 -9.70
C GLN A 190 -0.66 -15.65 -8.71
N ARG A 191 -0.50 -16.41 -7.62
CA ARG A 191 -1.52 -16.50 -6.55
C ARG A 191 -1.71 -15.17 -5.85
N MET A 192 -0.62 -14.50 -5.48
CA MET A 192 -0.63 -13.18 -4.85
C MET A 192 -1.28 -12.15 -5.78
N THR A 193 -0.92 -12.13 -7.06
CA THR A 193 -1.49 -11.20 -8.06
C THR A 193 -3.00 -11.40 -8.16
N ARG A 194 -3.48 -12.64 -8.35
CA ARG A 194 -4.93 -12.93 -8.39
C ARG A 194 -5.65 -12.52 -7.10
N MET A 195 -5.03 -12.73 -5.94
CA MET A 195 -5.58 -12.30 -4.67
C MET A 195 -5.70 -10.78 -4.61
N LEU A 196 -4.67 -10.04 -5.04
CA LEU A 196 -4.70 -8.57 -5.10
C LEU A 196 -5.72 -8.04 -6.11
N GLU A 197 -5.87 -8.69 -7.27
CA GLU A 197 -6.93 -8.39 -8.25
C GLU A 197 -8.32 -8.52 -7.65
N GLY A 198 -8.53 -9.57 -6.84
CA GLY A 198 -9.79 -9.88 -6.16
C GLY A 198 -10.13 -8.96 -4.97
N LEU A 199 -9.23 -8.08 -4.54
CA LEU A 199 -9.52 -7.16 -3.45
C LEU A 199 -10.65 -6.18 -3.81
N PRO A 200 -11.49 -5.80 -2.84
CA PRO A 200 -12.57 -4.84 -3.07
C PRO A 200 -12.06 -3.54 -3.69
N ARG A 201 -12.74 -3.06 -4.73
CA ARG A 201 -12.37 -1.81 -5.44
C ARG A 201 -12.57 -0.56 -4.57
N GLU A 202 -13.29 -0.66 -3.46
CA GLU A 202 -13.44 0.41 -2.46
C GLU A 202 -12.13 0.75 -1.77
N VAL A 203 -11.15 -0.16 -1.78
CA VAL A 203 -9.81 0.07 -1.25
C VAL A 203 -8.93 0.62 -2.36
N THR A 204 -8.48 1.87 -2.20
CA THR A 204 -7.47 2.46 -3.07
C THR A 204 -6.11 1.79 -2.82
N LEU A 205 -5.39 1.42 -3.88
CA LEU A 205 -4.08 0.77 -3.77
C LEU A 205 -2.97 1.66 -4.31
N LEU A 206 -1.86 1.73 -3.58
CA LEU A 206 -0.60 2.27 -4.05
C LEU A 206 0.47 1.19 -3.87
N ILE A 207 1.04 0.70 -4.97
CA ILE A 207 1.89 -0.49 -4.98
C ILE A 207 3.27 -0.11 -5.50
N ILE A 208 4.34 -0.46 -4.77
CA ILE A 208 5.69 -0.51 -5.33
C ILE A 208 5.89 -1.92 -5.86
N GLU A 209 6.25 -2.04 -7.13
CA GLU A 209 6.58 -3.30 -7.77
C GLU A 209 7.67 -3.12 -8.83
N HIS A 210 8.39 -4.19 -9.10
CA HIS A 210 9.40 -4.26 -10.15
C HIS A 210 9.09 -5.35 -11.19
N ASP A 211 8.15 -6.24 -10.89
CA ASP A 211 7.63 -7.22 -11.84
C ASP A 211 6.59 -6.54 -12.75
N MET A 212 6.94 -6.39 -14.03
CA MET A 212 6.10 -5.67 -15.00
C MET A 212 4.80 -6.41 -15.32
N ASP A 213 4.77 -7.74 -15.22
CA ASP A 213 3.56 -8.52 -15.45
C ASP A 213 2.56 -8.29 -14.30
N VAL A 214 3.05 -8.20 -13.08
CA VAL A 214 2.25 -7.85 -11.91
C VAL A 214 1.72 -6.41 -12.03
N VAL A 215 2.57 -5.47 -12.43
CA VAL A 215 2.16 -4.06 -12.65
C VAL A 215 1.09 -3.97 -13.72
N ALA A 216 1.28 -4.63 -14.88
CA ALA A 216 0.33 -4.62 -15.99
C ALA A 216 -1.05 -5.19 -15.62
N SER A 217 -1.05 -6.20 -14.74
CA SER A 217 -2.26 -6.88 -14.28
C SER A 217 -3.06 -6.06 -13.24
N LEU A 218 -2.36 -5.39 -12.32
CA LEU A 218 -2.98 -4.75 -11.14
C LEU A 218 -3.29 -3.27 -11.32
N ALA A 219 -2.44 -2.52 -12.04
CA ALA A 219 -2.46 -1.07 -12.00
C ALA A 219 -3.35 -0.45 -13.07
N ASP A 220 -4.26 0.44 -12.65
CA ASP A 220 -4.99 1.33 -13.56
C ASP A 220 -4.06 2.42 -14.13
N ARG A 221 -3.10 2.88 -13.31
CA ARG A 221 -2.08 3.88 -13.68
C ARG A 221 -0.72 3.53 -13.06
N VAL A 222 0.31 4.00 -13.72
CA VAL A 222 1.71 3.82 -13.31
C VAL A 222 2.38 5.17 -13.18
N THR A 223 3.12 5.38 -12.08
CA THR A 223 4.03 6.52 -11.87
C THR A 223 5.46 6.00 -11.88
N VAL A 224 6.29 6.53 -12.75
CA VAL A 224 7.71 6.19 -12.82
C VAL A 224 8.52 7.19 -12.01
N LEU A 225 9.25 6.72 -11.01
CA LEU A 225 10.21 7.51 -10.24
C LEU A 225 11.63 7.29 -10.76
N HIS A 226 12.39 8.39 -10.87
CA HIS A 226 13.81 8.38 -11.20
C HIS A 226 14.51 9.51 -10.45
N TYR A 227 15.59 9.20 -9.72
CA TYR A 227 16.36 10.15 -8.88
C TYR A 227 15.49 11.05 -7.99
N GLY A 228 14.42 10.48 -7.42
CA GLY A 228 13.53 11.20 -6.51
C GLY A 228 12.51 12.13 -7.17
N GLU A 229 12.36 12.09 -8.48
CA GLU A 229 11.39 12.85 -9.25
C GLU A 229 10.43 11.94 -10.01
N VAL A 230 9.26 12.48 -10.38
CA VAL A 230 8.33 11.78 -11.28
C VAL A 230 8.82 11.98 -12.71
N LEU A 231 9.26 10.90 -13.35
CA LEU A 231 9.69 10.91 -14.74
C LEU A 231 8.51 10.98 -15.71
N THR A 232 7.50 10.14 -15.46
CA THR A 232 6.26 10.08 -16.26
C THR A 232 5.14 9.39 -15.50
N GLU A 233 3.91 9.61 -15.94
CA GLU A 233 2.70 8.97 -15.43
C GLU A 233 1.76 8.63 -16.60
N GLY A 234 1.09 7.48 -16.50
CA GLY A 234 0.11 7.07 -17.51
C GLY A 234 -0.46 5.68 -17.22
N THR A 235 -1.16 5.12 -18.19
CA THR A 235 -1.48 3.70 -18.21
C THR A 235 -0.19 2.89 -18.40
N PHE A 236 -0.23 1.59 -18.10
CA PHE A 236 0.94 0.72 -18.29
C PHE A 236 1.47 0.78 -19.74
N ASP A 237 0.57 0.78 -20.72
CA ASP A 237 0.94 0.83 -22.14
C ASP A 237 1.56 2.18 -22.56
N GLU A 238 1.09 3.29 -21.99
CA GLU A 238 1.68 4.62 -22.24
C GLU A 238 3.09 4.71 -21.66
N VAL A 239 3.26 4.26 -20.41
CA VAL A 239 4.56 4.25 -19.72
C VAL A 239 5.56 3.33 -20.42
N LYS A 240 5.12 2.14 -20.86
CA LYS A 240 5.96 1.19 -21.60
C LYS A 240 6.48 1.74 -22.93
N ARG A 241 5.74 2.66 -23.56
CA ARG A 241 6.14 3.29 -24.83
C ARG A 241 6.98 4.55 -24.67
N ASP A 242 7.12 5.07 -23.45
CA ASP A 242 7.90 6.28 -23.19
C ASP A 242 9.42 5.97 -23.33
N PRO A 243 10.14 6.59 -24.31
CA PRO A 243 11.57 6.33 -24.51
C PRO A 243 12.42 6.59 -23.26
N ARG A 244 12.02 7.58 -22.44
CA ARG A 244 12.74 7.92 -21.21
C ARG A 244 12.70 6.78 -20.19
N VAL A 245 11.58 6.05 -20.13
CA VAL A 245 11.44 4.88 -19.25
C VAL A 245 12.37 3.77 -19.70
N TYR A 246 12.45 3.55 -21.03
CA TYR A 246 13.35 2.55 -21.60
C TYR A 246 14.83 2.85 -21.27
N GLU A 247 15.25 4.10 -21.43
CA GLU A 247 16.61 4.54 -21.08
C GLU A 247 16.96 4.33 -19.60
N VAL A 248 16.00 4.59 -18.71
CA VAL A 248 16.18 4.44 -17.25
C VAL A 248 16.35 2.98 -16.84
N TYR A 249 15.68 2.05 -17.51
CA TYR A 249 15.75 0.63 -17.17
C TYR A 249 16.89 -0.12 -17.90
N LEU A 250 17.31 0.31 -19.09
CA LEU A 250 18.38 -0.32 -19.86
C LEU A 250 19.72 0.44 -19.81
N GLY A 251 19.70 1.74 -19.49
CA GLY A 251 20.89 2.57 -19.37
C GLY A 251 21.59 2.47 -18.01
N SER A 252 21.13 1.61 -17.11
CA SER A 252 21.68 1.41 -15.75
C SER A 252 22.63 0.19 -15.64
N GLU A 253 23.22 -0.27 -16.76
CA GLU A 253 24.35 -1.23 -16.76
C GLU A 253 25.71 -0.55 -16.61
#